data_cb63e08701bdecdc669eb444a6c00613
#
_entry.id   cb63e08701bdecdc669eb444a6c00613
#
_cell.length_a   1.000
_cell.length_b   1.000
_cell.length_c   1.000
_cell.angle_alpha   90.00
_cell.angle_beta   90.00
_cell.angle_gamma   90.00
#
_symmetry.space_group_name_H-M   'P 1'
#
loop_
_entity.id
_entity.type
_entity.pdbx_description
1 polymer ?
#
loop_
_entity_poly.entity_id
_entity_poly.type
_entity_poly.pdbx_seq_one_letter_code
_entity_poly.pdbx_strand_id
1 'polypeptide(L)'
;MKTSTKIYFDLDGTVYNLYDIDNWEPRLRAEDPTVFEDGDFIGDYDRFISICNKLVAIGVQFGVITWLSMQSSVEYEVECTEMKRSWVNKFMPFVTEFNAQSYGTPKQNAIQKRAKTMYLLDDNKEVC
;
A
#
# COMPACT_ATOMS: atom_id res chain seq x y z
N MET A 1 13.66 25.04 4.10
CA MET A 1 14.43 23.83 4.33
C MET A 1 13.54 22.60 4.12
N LYS A 2 14.00 21.66 3.32
CA LYS A 2 13.21 20.47 3.03
C LYS A 2 13.23 19.52 4.23
N THR A 3 12.04 19.06 4.63
CA THR A 3 11.92 18.04 5.64
C THR A 3 12.30 16.69 5.04
N SER A 4 13.25 15.99 5.68
CA SER A 4 13.58 14.62 5.27
C SER A 4 12.65 13.65 6.00
N THR A 5 11.42 13.60 5.56
CA THR A 5 10.39 12.73 6.15
C THR A 5 9.72 11.91 5.06
N LYS A 6 9.61 10.61 5.30
CA LYS A 6 8.87 9.69 4.44
C LYS A 6 7.78 8.98 5.24
N ILE A 7 6.61 8.86 4.65
CA ILE A 7 5.50 8.12 5.24
C ILE A 7 5.14 7.00 4.27
N TYR A 8 5.16 5.77 4.77
CA TYR A 8 4.77 4.59 4.00
C TYR A 8 3.43 4.08 4.50
N PHE A 9 2.61 3.62 3.56
CA PHE A 9 1.32 2.98 3.86
C PHE A 9 1.36 1.52 3.43
N ASP A 10 0.82 0.66 4.30
CA ASP A 10 0.33 -0.64 3.87
C ASP A 10 -0.99 -0.43 3.13
N LEU A 11 -1.41 -1.40 2.32
CA LEU A 11 -2.67 -1.31 1.59
C LEU A 11 -3.80 -2.06 2.28
N ASP A 12 -3.72 -3.40 2.32
CA ASP A 12 -4.83 -4.24 2.74
C ASP A 12 -5.15 -4.04 4.23
N GLY A 13 -6.35 -3.55 4.51
CA GLY A 13 -6.78 -3.28 5.88
C GLY A 13 -6.31 -1.94 6.45
N THR A 14 -5.43 -1.21 5.74
CA THR A 14 -4.95 0.11 6.17
C THR A 14 -5.60 1.22 5.36
N VAL A 15 -5.46 1.21 4.04
CA VAL A 15 -6.12 2.16 3.13
C VAL A 15 -7.05 1.49 2.14
N TYR A 16 -6.82 0.20 1.83
CA TYR A 16 -7.62 -0.59 0.91
C TYR A 16 -8.50 -1.57 1.70
N ASN A 17 -9.80 -1.56 1.47
CA ASN A 17 -10.74 -2.36 2.26
C ASN A 17 -10.91 -3.79 1.75
N LEU A 18 -9.82 -4.51 1.58
CA LEU A 18 -9.83 -5.90 1.12
C LEU A 18 -10.81 -6.77 1.91
N TYR A 19 -10.80 -6.64 3.23
CA TYR A 19 -11.58 -7.53 4.12
C TYR A 19 -13.08 -7.28 4.09
N ASP A 20 -13.52 -6.19 3.47
CA ASP A 20 -14.94 -5.89 3.27
C ASP A 20 -15.45 -6.36 1.90
N ILE A 21 -14.58 -6.89 1.06
CA ILE A 21 -14.96 -7.44 -0.25
C ILE A 21 -15.56 -8.82 -0.04
N ASP A 22 -16.76 -9.05 -0.59
CA ASP A 22 -17.40 -10.36 -0.53
C ASP A 22 -16.50 -11.42 -1.15
N ASN A 23 -16.34 -12.53 -0.42
CA ASN A 23 -15.52 -13.66 -0.88
C ASN A 23 -14.04 -13.32 -1.13
N TRP A 24 -13.49 -12.35 -0.41
CA TRP A 24 -12.10 -11.96 -0.61
C TRP A 24 -11.13 -13.14 -0.43
N GLU A 25 -11.34 -13.96 0.58
CA GLU A 25 -10.45 -15.09 0.86
C GLU A 25 -10.55 -16.20 -0.21
N PRO A 26 -11.76 -16.69 -0.60
CA PRO A 26 -11.87 -17.62 -1.72
C PRO A 26 -11.30 -17.07 -3.03
N ARG A 27 -11.45 -15.77 -3.28
CA ARG A 27 -10.89 -15.14 -4.48
C ARG A 27 -9.36 -15.16 -4.46
N LEU A 28 -8.74 -14.92 -3.30
CA LEU A 28 -7.29 -15.04 -3.17
C LEU A 28 -6.83 -16.48 -3.42
N ARG A 29 -7.52 -17.45 -2.87
CA ARG A 29 -7.20 -18.87 -3.07
C ARG A 29 -7.36 -19.29 -4.53
N ALA A 30 -8.30 -18.69 -5.24
CA ALA A 30 -8.52 -18.94 -6.67
C ALA A 30 -7.55 -18.15 -7.56
N GLU A 31 -6.65 -17.40 -6.96
CA GLU A 31 -5.71 -16.52 -7.66
C GLU A 31 -6.42 -15.54 -8.60
N ASP A 32 -7.44 -14.86 -8.07
CA ASP A 32 -8.18 -13.82 -8.77
C ASP A 32 -7.56 -12.45 -8.47
N PRO A 33 -6.86 -11.81 -9.43
CA PRO A 33 -6.21 -10.52 -9.17
C PRO A 33 -7.19 -9.37 -9.02
N THR A 34 -8.44 -9.51 -9.50
CA THR A 34 -9.42 -8.42 -9.45
C THR A 34 -9.87 -8.10 -8.03
N VAL A 35 -9.57 -8.97 -7.05
CA VAL A 35 -9.82 -8.67 -5.64
C VAL A 35 -9.06 -7.40 -5.20
N PHE A 36 -7.98 -7.04 -5.87
CA PHE A 36 -7.21 -5.82 -5.59
C PHE A 36 -7.62 -4.64 -6.46
N GLU A 37 -8.70 -4.78 -7.22
CA GLU A 37 -9.27 -3.72 -8.05
C GLU A 37 -10.64 -3.27 -7.52
N ASP A 38 -11.40 -4.19 -6.95
CA ASP A 38 -12.81 -3.98 -6.60
C ASP A 38 -13.02 -3.26 -5.26
N GLY A 39 -11.98 -3.06 -4.48
CA GLY A 39 -12.09 -2.46 -3.14
C GLY A 39 -12.06 -0.94 -3.16
N ASP A 40 -12.57 -0.37 -2.07
CA ASP A 40 -12.63 1.07 -1.87
C ASP A 40 -11.57 1.55 -0.87
N PHE A 41 -11.42 2.87 -0.79
CA PHE A 41 -10.58 3.49 0.22
C PHE A 41 -11.26 3.40 1.60
N ILE A 42 -10.46 3.14 2.64
CA ILE A 42 -10.94 3.10 4.03
C ILE A 42 -10.98 4.51 4.60
N GLY A 43 -12.17 4.97 5.00
CA GLY A 43 -12.36 6.23 5.70
C GLY A 43 -12.70 7.40 4.78
N ASP A 44 -12.45 8.62 5.26
CA ASP A 44 -12.75 9.85 4.54
C ASP A 44 -11.66 10.15 3.52
N TYR A 45 -11.92 9.78 2.28
CA TYR A 45 -10.95 9.91 1.19
C TYR A 45 -10.59 11.37 0.91
N ASP A 46 -11.57 12.27 0.86
CA ASP A 46 -11.31 13.68 0.53
C ASP A 46 -10.44 14.35 1.58
N ARG A 47 -10.69 14.03 2.85
CA ARG A 47 -9.87 14.55 3.95
C ARG A 47 -8.45 13.98 3.88
N PHE A 48 -8.32 12.68 3.59
CA PHE A 48 -7.02 12.03 3.45
C PHE A 48 -6.18 12.70 2.35
N ILE A 49 -6.77 12.89 1.16
CA ILE A 49 -6.09 13.53 0.04
C ILE A 49 -5.68 14.96 0.38
N SER A 50 -6.56 15.71 1.03
CA SER A 50 -6.26 17.09 1.44
C SER A 50 -5.06 17.15 2.38
N ILE A 51 -5.03 16.27 3.38
CA ILE A 51 -3.92 16.22 4.34
C ILE A 51 -2.62 15.83 3.65
N CYS A 52 -2.66 14.80 2.80
CA CYS A 52 -1.45 14.34 2.11
C CYS A 52 -0.89 15.41 1.17
N ASN A 53 -1.75 16.11 0.45
CA ASN A 53 -1.30 17.20 -0.44
C ASN A 53 -0.64 18.34 0.34
N LYS A 54 -1.15 18.65 1.54
CA LYS A 54 -0.52 19.66 2.40
C LYS A 54 0.86 19.20 2.88
N LEU A 55 1.00 17.93 3.21
CA LEU A 55 2.28 17.37 3.65
C LEU A 55 3.29 17.35 2.50
N VAL A 56 2.85 16.99 1.29
CA VAL A 56 3.70 17.04 0.10
C VAL A 56 4.23 18.46 -0.13
N ALA A 57 3.37 19.47 0.07
CA ALA A 57 3.76 20.87 -0.12
C ALA A 57 4.88 21.32 0.82
N ILE A 58 5.02 20.68 1.98
CA ILE A 58 6.11 20.97 2.93
C ILE A 58 7.27 19.97 2.84
N GLY A 59 7.29 19.13 1.81
CA GLY A 59 8.43 18.26 1.51
C GLY A 59 8.34 16.83 2.00
N VAL A 60 7.19 16.40 2.53
CA VAL A 60 7.00 15.01 2.93
C VAL A 60 6.83 14.14 1.68
N GLN A 61 7.50 13.00 1.65
CA GLN A 61 7.39 12.01 0.58
C GLN A 61 6.55 10.82 1.06
N PHE A 62 5.79 10.24 0.13
CA PHE A 62 4.93 9.09 0.44
C PHE A 62 5.32 7.88 -0.38
N GLY A 63 5.23 6.72 0.25
CA GLY A 63 5.44 5.44 -0.39
C GLY A 63 4.41 4.42 0.05
N VAL A 64 4.41 3.29 -0.64
CA VAL A 64 3.57 2.13 -0.31
C VAL A 64 4.50 0.93 -0.16
N ILE A 65 4.31 0.17 0.91
CA ILE A 65 4.94 -1.13 1.09
C ILE A 65 3.83 -2.12 1.40
N THR A 66 3.56 -3.04 0.50
CA THR A 66 2.48 -4.01 0.64
C THR A 66 3.00 -5.43 0.47
N TRP A 67 2.40 -6.37 1.20
CA TRP A 67 2.67 -7.79 1.00
C TRP A 67 1.70 -8.38 -0.02
N LEU A 68 2.22 -9.30 -0.81
CA LEU A 68 1.42 -10.12 -1.72
C LEU A 68 0.84 -11.31 -0.96
N SER A 69 -0.07 -12.06 -1.59
CA SER A 69 -0.76 -13.17 -0.94
C SER A 69 0.19 -14.29 -0.57
N MET A 70 -0.11 -14.96 0.55
CA MET A 70 0.65 -16.11 1.00
C MET A 70 0.52 -17.26 -0.01
N GLN A 71 1.64 -17.94 -0.30
CA GLN A 71 1.67 -19.13 -1.17
C GLN A 71 1.10 -18.91 -2.57
N SER A 72 1.27 -17.70 -3.11
CA SER A 72 0.84 -17.36 -4.46
C SER A 72 1.81 -17.87 -5.51
N SER A 73 1.30 -18.13 -6.73
CA SER A 73 2.16 -18.35 -7.89
C SER A 73 2.87 -17.05 -8.27
N VAL A 74 3.99 -17.17 -9.01
CA VAL A 74 4.73 -16.00 -9.50
C VAL A 74 3.84 -15.15 -10.43
N GLU A 75 3.07 -15.81 -11.28
CA GLU A 75 2.15 -15.15 -12.21
C GLU A 75 1.10 -14.34 -11.47
N TYR A 76 0.53 -14.89 -10.41
CA TYR A 76 -0.45 -14.20 -9.59
C TYR A 76 0.17 -13.00 -8.86
N GLU A 77 1.39 -13.17 -8.34
CA GLU A 77 2.10 -12.07 -7.69
C GLU A 77 2.31 -10.89 -8.64
N VAL A 78 2.67 -11.17 -9.90
CA VAL A 78 2.83 -10.13 -10.91
C VAL A 78 1.50 -9.42 -11.18
N GLU A 79 0.43 -10.19 -11.38
CA GLU A 79 -0.90 -9.62 -11.64
C GLU A 79 -1.39 -8.78 -10.46
N CYS A 80 -1.24 -9.26 -9.23
CA CYS A 80 -1.63 -8.53 -8.03
C CYS A 80 -0.82 -7.24 -7.86
N THR A 81 0.48 -7.29 -8.15
CA THR A 81 1.35 -6.11 -8.11
C THR A 81 0.82 -5.02 -9.04
N GLU A 82 0.47 -5.40 -10.28
CA GLU A 82 -0.07 -4.44 -11.25
C GLU A 82 -1.43 -3.88 -10.82
N MET A 83 -2.31 -4.70 -10.27
CA MET A 83 -3.61 -4.25 -9.78
C MET A 83 -3.45 -3.27 -8.60
N LYS A 84 -2.59 -3.60 -7.65
CA LYS A 84 -2.30 -2.73 -6.50
C LYS A 84 -1.66 -1.42 -6.95
N ARG A 85 -0.71 -1.48 -7.88
CA ARG A 85 -0.06 -0.29 -8.43
C ARG A 85 -1.09 0.62 -9.12
N SER A 86 -1.98 0.05 -9.93
CA SER A 86 -3.02 0.81 -10.63
C SER A 86 -3.96 1.49 -9.64
N TRP A 87 -4.36 0.78 -8.59
CA TRP A 87 -5.21 1.34 -7.54
C TRP A 87 -4.52 2.52 -6.84
N VAL A 88 -3.24 2.35 -6.47
CA VAL A 88 -2.46 3.41 -5.83
C VAL A 88 -2.34 4.63 -6.75
N ASN A 89 -2.04 4.42 -8.02
CA ASN A 89 -1.93 5.53 -8.98
C ASN A 89 -3.24 6.30 -9.11
N LYS A 90 -4.37 5.62 -9.02
CA LYS A 90 -5.70 6.23 -9.15
C LYS A 90 -6.11 6.98 -7.86
N PHE A 91 -5.94 6.36 -6.70
CA PHE A 91 -6.44 6.91 -5.44
C PHE A 91 -5.39 7.67 -4.64
N MET A 92 -4.11 7.41 -4.87
CA MET A 92 -3.00 8.03 -4.13
C MET A 92 -1.93 8.54 -5.09
N PRO A 93 -2.28 9.51 -5.97
CA PRO A 93 -1.33 9.95 -7.02
C PRO A 93 -0.10 10.67 -6.48
N PHE A 94 -0.10 11.08 -5.23
CA PHE A 94 1.03 11.71 -4.56
C PHE A 94 2.12 10.71 -4.14
N VAL A 95 1.83 9.41 -4.19
CA VAL A 95 2.81 8.37 -3.84
C VAL A 95 3.91 8.30 -4.91
N THR A 96 5.16 8.37 -4.47
CA THR A 96 6.31 8.36 -5.36
C THR A 96 7.13 7.07 -5.30
N GLU A 97 6.81 6.19 -4.35
CA GLU A 97 7.54 4.94 -4.17
C GLU A 97 6.53 3.81 -3.91
N PHE A 98 6.56 2.76 -4.73
CA PHE A 98 5.66 1.63 -4.60
C PHE A 98 6.47 0.33 -4.51
N ASN A 99 6.23 -0.44 -3.45
CA ASN A 99 6.93 -1.70 -3.21
C ASN A 99 5.94 -2.81 -2.85
N ALA A 100 5.88 -3.84 -3.69
CA ALA A 100 5.14 -5.06 -3.40
C ALA A 100 6.13 -6.17 -3.08
N GLN A 101 5.96 -6.80 -1.93
CA GLN A 101 6.87 -7.85 -1.45
C GLN A 101 6.12 -9.15 -1.25
N SER A 102 6.82 -10.27 -1.36
CA SER A 102 6.26 -11.56 -1.00
C SER A 102 5.87 -11.57 0.48
N TYR A 103 4.81 -12.30 0.81
CA TYR A 103 4.28 -12.36 2.17
C TYR A 103 5.36 -12.70 3.19
N GLY A 104 5.41 -11.93 4.26
CA GLY A 104 6.33 -12.16 5.36
C GLY A 104 7.70 -11.54 5.21
N THR A 105 8.01 -10.91 4.07
CA THR A 105 9.29 -10.20 3.89
C THR A 105 9.31 -8.97 4.80
N PRO A 106 10.38 -8.74 5.60
CA PRO A 106 10.47 -7.54 6.42
C PRO A 106 10.30 -6.27 5.57
N LYS A 107 9.37 -5.41 5.95
CA LYS A 107 9.03 -4.24 5.12
C LYS A 107 10.15 -3.22 5.05
N GLN A 108 11.01 -3.15 6.06
CA GLN A 108 12.18 -2.26 6.00
C GLN A 108 13.14 -2.61 4.84
N ASN A 109 13.10 -3.84 4.34
CA ASN A 109 13.93 -4.25 3.20
C ASN A 109 13.52 -3.56 1.90
N ALA A 110 12.29 -3.03 1.82
CA ALA A 110 11.82 -2.30 0.64
C ALA A 110 12.36 -0.88 0.57
N ILE A 111 12.91 -0.35 1.65
CA ILE A 111 13.35 1.04 1.73
C ILE A 111 14.70 1.17 1.03
N GLN A 112 14.69 1.79 -0.17
CA GLN A 112 15.89 1.95 -0.97
C GLN A 112 16.68 3.19 -0.58
N LYS A 113 16.00 4.26 -0.19
CA LYS A 113 16.63 5.52 0.17
C LYS A 113 16.05 6.02 1.48
N ARG A 114 16.87 6.01 2.52
CA ARG A 114 16.42 6.42 3.85
C ARG A 114 16.24 7.92 3.96
N ALA A 115 15.18 8.33 4.64
CA ALA A 115 14.98 9.70 5.08
C ALA A 115 15.41 9.82 6.56
N LYS A 116 15.54 11.06 7.03
CA LYS A 116 15.87 11.33 8.42
C LYS A 116 14.80 10.79 9.38
N THR A 117 13.53 10.94 8.99
CA THR A 117 12.39 10.44 9.75
C THR A 117 11.50 9.62 8.84
N MET A 118 11.13 8.41 9.28
CA MET A 118 10.29 7.51 8.50
C MET A 118 9.19 6.95 9.38
N TYR A 119 7.98 6.86 8.80
CA TYR A 119 6.81 6.27 9.44
C TYR A 119 6.25 5.17 8.56
N LEU A 120 5.74 4.11 9.17
CA LEU A 120 4.99 3.07 8.50
C LEU A 120 3.62 2.94 9.16
N LEU A 121 2.56 3.11 8.38
CA LEU A 121 1.19 2.92 8.82
C LEU A 121 0.71 1.56 8.32
N ASP A 122 0.50 0.63 9.25
CA ASP A 122 0.17 -0.75 8.96
C ASP A 122 -0.80 -1.26 10.03
N ASP A 123 -1.78 -2.07 9.63
CA ASP A 123 -2.74 -2.69 10.55
C ASP A 123 -2.18 -3.93 11.25
N ASN A 124 -1.04 -4.46 10.79
CA ASN A 124 -0.39 -5.63 11.35
C ASN A 124 0.57 -5.22 12.47
N LYS A 125 0.24 -5.55 13.70
CA LYS A 125 1.02 -5.18 14.90
C LYS A 125 2.43 -5.75 14.90
N GLU A 126 2.65 -6.88 14.24
CA GLU A 126 3.97 -7.51 14.18
C GLU A 126 4.93 -6.77 13.25
N VAL A 127 4.41 -5.96 12.33
CA VAL A 127 5.20 -5.15 11.40
C VAL A 127 5.62 -3.83 12.04
N CYS A 128 4.77 -3.24 12.84
CA CYS A 128 5.04 -2.01 13.55
C CYS A 128 5.81 -2.31 14.84
#